data_28554484e1dae757592e85174a2c123a
#
_entry.id   28554484e1dae757592e85174a2c123a
#
_cell.length_a   1.000
_cell.length_b   1.000
_cell.length_c   1.000
_cell.angle_alpha   90.00
_cell.angle_beta   90.00
_cell.angle_gamma   90.00
#
_symmetry.space_group_name_H-M   'P 1'
#
loop_
_entity.id
_entity.type
_entity.pdbx_description
1 polymer ?
#
loop_
_entity_poly.entity_id
_entity_poly.type
_entity_poly.pdbx_seq_one_letter_code
_entity_poly.pdbx_strand_id
1 'polypeptide(L)'
;YYGEKQILSNVSFEIKQGDIVAIYGSNGSGKSTLIKILLGLNHEYTGEVNLASNLEISYIPQDTSDLTGSLNEYIHKQDVDETLCKTILRKLDFSRELFEMDMKNYSDGQKKKVLIAVSLSKPAHLFVWDEPLNYIDVISRIQIEEIIREAKPTLIFVEHDKRFVENVVNKIIQL
;
A
#
# COMPACT_ATOMS: atom_id res chain seq x y z
N TYR A 1 -17.13 13.79 -5.99
CA TYR A 1 -17.83 13.77 -7.29
C TYR A 1 -16.80 13.59 -8.42
N TYR A 2 -17.19 12.95 -9.52
CA TYR A 2 -16.53 13.04 -10.81
C TYR A 2 -17.56 13.66 -11.78
N GLY A 3 -17.43 14.97 -12.03
CA GLY A 3 -18.47 15.74 -12.69
C GLY A 3 -19.77 15.74 -11.86
N GLU A 4 -20.92 15.36 -12.48
CA GLU A 4 -22.20 15.28 -11.78
C GLU A 4 -22.42 13.97 -10.99
N LYS A 5 -21.53 12.96 -11.15
CA LYS A 5 -21.70 11.64 -10.53
C LYS A 5 -21.14 11.63 -9.12
N GLN A 6 -22.01 11.43 -8.13
CA GLN A 6 -21.59 11.15 -6.75
C GLN A 6 -20.99 9.75 -6.65
N ILE A 7 -19.73 9.66 -6.22
CA ILE A 7 -18.99 8.39 -6.09
C ILE A 7 -19.05 7.89 -4.64
N LEU A 8 -18.89 8.79 -3.66
CA LEU A 8 -18.91 8.47 -2.24
C LEU A 8 -20.07 9.23 -1.57
N SER A 9 -20.77 8.59 -0.63
CA SER A 9 -21.86 9.18 0.14
C SER A 9 -21.74 8.79 1.59
N ASN A 10 -21.74 9.79 2.48
CA ASN A 10 -21.80 9.62 3.94
C ASN A 10 -20.74 8.66 4.51
N VAL A 11 -19.51 8.72 4.00
CA VAL A 11 -18.38 7.93 4.53
C VAL A 11 -17.80 8.66 5.73
N SER A 12 -17.84 8.02 6.90
CA SER A 12 -17.26 8.58 8.14
C SER A 12 -16.51 7.48 8.89
N PHE A 13 -15.25 7.73 9.23
CA PHE A 13 -14.42 6.81 9.99
C PHE A 13 -13.26 7.53 10.67
N GLU A 14 -12.65 6.86 11.63
CA GLU A 14 -11.44 7.30 12.32
C GLU A 14 -10.41 6.18 12.26
N ILE A 15 -9.14 6.54 12.04
CA ILE A 15 -7.98 5.62 12.08
C ILE A 15 -7.09 6.05 13.24
N LYS A 16 -6.78 5.11 14.13
CA LYS A 16 -5.87 5.28 15.26
C LYS A 16 -4.54 4.59 14.99
N GLN A 17 -3.52 4.99 15.70
CA GLN A 17 -2.23 4.32 15.64
C GLN A 17 -2.37 2.81 15.93
N GLY A 18 -1.81 2.00 15.05
CA GLY A 18 -1.90 0.53 15.11
C GLY A 18 -3.16 -0.07 14.50
N ASP A 19 -4.07 0.75 13.96
CA ASP A 19 -5.20 0.23 13.18
C ASP A 19 -4.72 -0.32 11.85
N ILE A 20 -5.17 -1.53 11.52
CA ILE A 20 -5.01 -2.15 10.21
C ILE A 20 -6.39 -2.23 9.57
N VAL A 21 -6.61 -1.36 8.58
CA VAL A 21 -7.93 -1.04 8.04
C VAL A 21 -8.05 -1.50 6.60
N ALA A 22 -9.03 -2.33 6.27
CA ALA A 22 -9.40 -2.63 4.89
C ALA A 22 -10.54 -1.74 4.41
N ILE A 23 -10.38 -1.15 3.23
CA ILE A 23 -11.47 -0.52 2.47
C ILE A 23 -12.09 -1.61 1.60
N TYR A 24 -13.34 -1.95 1.86
CA TYR A 24 -14.08 -3.00 1.18
C TYR A 24 -15.26 -2.42 0.39
N GLY A 25 -15.49 -2.95 -0.79
CA GLY A 25 -16.60 -2.53 -1.66
C GLY A 25 -16.46 -3.08 -3.07
N SER A 26 -17.56 -3.02 -3.84
CA SER A 26 -17.58 -3.45 -5.24
C SER A 26 -16.66 -2.63 -6.13
N ASN A 27 -16.36 -3.13 -7.33
CA ASN A 27 -15.61 -2.34 -8.31
C ASN A 27 -16.40 -1.07 -8.66
N GLY A 28 -15.70 0.07 -8.67
CA GLY A 28 -16.33 1.37 -8.90
C GLY A 28 -17.05 1.99 -7.69
N SER A 29 -17.01 1.39 -6.49
CA SER A 29 -17.61 1.96 -5.27
C SER A 29 -16.87 3.19 -4.71
N GLY A 30 -15.73 3.57 -5.29
CA GLY A 30 -15.00 4.76 -4.86
C GLY A 30 -13.79 4.50 -3.97
N LYS A 31 -13.31 3.25 -3.82
CA LYS A 31 -12.15 2.91 -2.99
C LYS A 31 -10.91 3.74 -3.32
N SER A 32 -10.49 3.76 -4.57
CA SER A 32 -9.33 4.57 -5.02
C SER A 32 -9.61 6.07 -4.94
N THR A 33 -10.87 6.50 -5.06
CA THR A 33 -11.25 7.91 -4.83
C THR A 33 -11.04 8.29 -3.36
N LEU A 34 -11.45 7.42 -2.43
CA LEU A 34 -11.23 7.63 -0.99
C LEU A 34 -9.72 7.70 -0.67
N ILE A 35 -8.92 6.78 -1.23
CA ILE A 35 -7.45 6.84 -1.09
C ILE A 35 -6.90 8.17 -1.61
N LYS A 36 -7.31 8.64 -2.79
CA LYS A 36 -6.85 9.92 -3.34
C LYS A 36 -7.23 11.12 -2.47
N ILE A 37 -8.40 11.09 -1.84
CA ILE A 37 -8.81 12.12 -0.87
C ILE A 37 -7.91 12.09 0.36
N LEU A 38 -7.65 10.93 0.94
CA LEU A 38 -6.75 10.76 2.10
C LEU A 38 -5.32 11.23 1.82
N LEU A 39 -4.85 11.04 0.59
CA LEU A 39 -3.53 11.48 0.14
C LEU A 39 -3.48 12.97 -0.24
N GLY A 40 -4.60 13.69 -0.20
CA GLY A 40 -4.69 15.07 -0.68
C GLY A 40 -4.52 15.22 -2.18
N LEU A 41 -4.72 14.15 -2.97
CA LEU A 41 -4.63 14.15 -4.43
C LEU A 41 -5.97 14.49 -5.12
N ASN A 42 -7.05 14.47 -4.36
CA ASN A 42 -8.38 14.86 -4.83
C ASN A 42 -9.03 15.80 -3.79
N HIS A 43 -9.41 16.99 -4.22
CA HIS A 43 -10.03 18.03 -3.40
C HIS A 43 -11.53 18.25 -3.73
N GLU A 44 -12.08 17.49 -4.68
CA GLU A 44 -13.47 17.61 -5.10
C GLU A 44 -14.37 16.74 -4.21
N TYR A 45 -14.55 17.13 -2.95
CA TYR A 45 -15.46 16.47 -2.01
C TYR A 45 -16.12 17.48 -1.05
N THR A 46 -17.18 17.04 -0.41
CA THR A 46 -17.84 17.75 0.70
C THR A 46 -17.59 16.98 1.99
N GLY A 47 -17.47 17.67 3.11
CA GLY A 47 -17.12 17.10 4.41
C GLY A 47 -15.72 17.49 4.85
N GLU A 48 -15.21 16.81 5.87
CA GLU A 48 -13.95 17.14 6.52
C GLU A 48 -13.00 15.93 6.50
N VAL A 49 -11.72 16.19 6.25
CA VAL A 49 -10.63 15.23 6.42
C VAL A 49 -9.62 15.84 7.38
N ASN A 50 -9.53 15.28 8.57
CA ASN A 50 -8.61 15.74 9.60
C ASN A 50 -7.44 14.77 9.72
N LEU A 51 -6.24 15.22 9.35
CA LEU A 51 -5.00 14.48 9.47
C LEU A 51 -4.17 15.04 10.63
N ALA A 52 -3.42 14.16 11.32
CA ALA A 52 -2.49 14.58 12.35
C ALA A 52 -1.42 15.51 11.76
N SER A 53 -0.94 16.46 12.55
CA SER A 53 0.14 17.35 12.14
C SER A 53 1.42 16.55 11.87
N ASN A 54 2.14 16.90 10.80
CA ASN A 54 3.38 16.22 10.38
C ASN A 54 3.21 14.72 10.11
N LEU A 55 2.04 14.32 9.61
CA LEU A 55 1.78 12.92 9.26
C LEU A 55 2.60 12.52 8.02
N GLU A 56 3.55 11.62 8.22
CA GLU A 56 4.30 10.99 7.12
C GLU A 56 3.51 9.80 6.58
N ILE A 57 3.19 9.84 5.28
CA ILE A 57 2.40 8.79 4.61
C ILE A 57 3.29 8.05 3.62
N SER A 58 3.29 6.72 3.70
CA SER A 58 3.88 5.84 2.68
C SER A 58 2.78 5.25 1.81
N TYR A 59 2.83 5.54 0.51
CA TYR A 59 1.80 5.12 -0.45
C TYR A 59 2.32 4.09 -1.44
N ILE A 60 1.52 3.03 -1.66
CA ILE A 60 1.70 2.07 -2.76
C ILE A 60 0.56 2.27 -3.76
N PRO A 61 0.87 2.69 -5.00
CA PRO A 61 -0.12 2.82 -6.05
C PRO A 61 -0.52 1.46 -6.65
N GLN A 62 -1.69 1.43 -7.28
CA GLN A 62 -2.13 0.26 -8.03
C GLN A 62 -1.22 0.02 -9.25
N ASP A 63 -0.86 1.08 -9.99
CA ASP A 63 0.03 1.03 -11.15
C ASP A 63 1.49 0.94 -10.74
N THR A 64 2.25 0.07 -11.41
CA THR A 64 3.68 -0.19 -11.20
C THR A 64 4.51 0.10 -12.45
N SER A 65 3.93 0.67 -13.50
CA SER A 65 4.58 0.88 -14.81
C SER A 65 5.82 1.77 -14.75
N ASP A 66 5.87 2.70 -13.78
CA ASP A 66 6.98 3.65 -13.61
C ASP A 66 8.25 3.03 -13.00
N LEU A 67 8.17 1.78 -12.51
CA LEU A 67 9.33 1.10 -11.93
C LEU A 67 10.28 0.61 -13.04
N THR A 68 11.37 1.35 -13.26
CA THR A 68 12.41 1.06 -14.23
C THR A 68 13.79 1.39 -13.66
N GLY A 69 14.85 0.86 -14.28
CA GLY A 69 16.23 1.11 -13.89
C GLY A 69 16.72 0.21 -12.74
N SER A 70 17.80 0.62 -12.11
CA SER A 70 18.45 -0.12 -11.04
C SER A 70 17.63 -0.09 -9.74
N LEU A 71 17.41 -1.26 -9.13
CA LEU A 71 16.75 -1.37 -7.82
C LEU A 71 17.53 -0.60 -6.73
N ASN A 72 18.86 -0.66 -6.74
CA ASN A 72 19.68 0.05 -5.76
C ASN A 72 19.50 1.57 -5.88
N GLU A 73 19.53 2.12 -7.10
CA GLU A 73 19.29 3.55 -7.34
C GLU A 73 17.87 3.95 -6.92
N TYR A 74 16.89 3.10 -7.16
CA TYR A 74 15.52 3.34 -6.73
C TYR A 74 15.40 3.40 -5.21
N ILE A 75 15.98 2.44 -4.49
CA ILE A 75 16.00 2.41 -3.01
C ILE A 75 16.65 3.68 -2.47
N HIS A 76 17.81 4.08 -3.00
CA HIS A 76 18.48 5.32 -2.59
C HIS A 76 17.62 6.57 -2.79
N LYS A 77 16.91 6.66 -3.93
CA LYS A 77 16.00 7.79 -4.22
C LYS A 77 14.79 7.85 -3.26
N GLN A 78 14.40 6.73 -2.67
CA GLN A 78 13.26 6.68 -1.76
C GLN A 78 13.60 7.10 -0.32
N ASP A 79 14.89 7.33 -0.02
CA ASP A 79 15.38 7.71 1.32
C ASP A 79 14.91 6.74 2.42
N VAL A 80 15.13 5.45 2.18
CA VAL A 80 14.75 4.37 3.10
C VAL A 80 15.99 3.63 3.61
N ASP A 81 15.83 2.89 4.72
CA ASP A 81 16.87 1.96 5.20
C ASP A 81 17.08 0.84 4.17
N GLU A 82 18.20 0.93 3.43
CA GLU A 82 18.56 -0.04 2.40
C GLU A 82 18.68 -1.46 2.95
N THR A 83 19.26 -1.62 4.14
CA THR A 83 19.45 -2.92 4.78
C THR A 83 18.12 -3.56 5.12
N LEU A 84 17.21 -2.79 5.71
CA LEU A 84 15.86 -3.24 6.03
C LEU A 84 15.09 -3.59 4.76
N CYS A 85 15.13 -2.72 3.74
CA CYS A 85 14.45 -2.95 2.46
C CYS A 85 14.93 -4.25 1.80
N LYS A 86 16.23 -4.45 1.69
CA LYS A 86 16.80 -5.68 1.13
C LYS A 86 16.49 -6.92 1.98
N THR A 87 16.39 -6.77 3.31
CA THR A 87 16.00 -7.86 4.20
C THR A 87 14.55 -8.27 3.97
N ILE A 88 13.64 -7.31 3.82
CA ILE A 88 12.24 -7.57 3.51
C ILE A 88 12.13 -8.25 2.13
N LEU A 89 12.84 -7.74 1.11
CA LEU A 89 12.84 -8.37 -0.22
C LEU A 89 13.29 -9.83 -0.17
N ARG A 90 14.33 -10.16 0.59
CA ARG A 90 14.78 -11.55 0.78
C ARG A 90 13.73 -12.41 1.49
N LYS A 91 13.03 -11.87 2.49
CA LYS A 91 11.89 -12.54 3.13
C LYS A 91 10.75 -12.81 2.14
N LEU A 92 10.58 -11.97 1.11
CA LEU A 92 9.61 -12.12 0.03
C LEU A 92 10.11 -12.97 -1.16
N ASP A 93 11.13 -13.80 -0.93
CA ASP A 93 11.68 -14.71 -1.93
C ASP A 93 12.26 -14.02 -3.18
N PHE A 94 12.84 -12.83 -2.98
CA PHE A 94 13.47 -12.05 -4.04
C PHE A 94 14.88 -12.60 -4.31
N SER A 95 15.11 -13.21 -5.47
CA SER A 95 16.37 -13.89 -5.81
C SER A 95 17.52 -12.89 -6.01
N ARG A 96 18.76 -13.39 -5.92
CA ARG A 96 19.95 -12.54 -6.09
C ARG A 96 20.03 -11.91 -7.48
N GLU A 97 19.64 -12.63 -8.51
CA GLU A 97 19.67 -12.15 -9.90
C GLU A 97 18.77 -10.93 -10.07
N LEU A 98 17.66 -10.86 -9.34
CA LEU A 98 16.75 -9.73 -9.41
C LEU A 98 17.36 -8.43 -8.88
N PHE A 99 18.28 -8.49 -7.92
CA PHE A 99 18.94 -7.28 -7.41
C PHE A 99 19.85 -6.61 -8.46
N GLU A 100 20.33 -7.37 -9.46
CA GLU A 100 21.20 -6.87 -10.53
C GLU A 100 20.44 -6.59 -11.82
N MET A 101 19.17 -6.99 -11.90
CA MET A 101 18.33 -6.82 -13.08
C MET A 101 17.66 -5.44 -13.09
N ASP A 102 17.50 -4.86 -14.29
CA ASP A 102 16.68 -3.65 -14.47
C ASP A 102 15.21 -3.96 -14.16
N MET A 103 14.60 -3.11 -13.31
CA MET A 103 13.22 -3.28 -12.83
C MET A 103 12.17 -3.25 -13.96
N LYS A 104 12.49 -2.72 -15.15
CA LYS A 104 11.61 -2.81 -16.33
C LYS A 104 11.34 -4.26 -16.75
N ASN A 105 12.27 -5.18 -16.43
CA ASN A 105 12.17 -6.60 -16.74
C ASN A 105 11.50 -7.41 -15.61
N TYR A 106 11.12 -6.78 -14.51
CA TYR A 106 10.41 -7.43 -13.42
C TYR A 106 8.97 -7.75 -13.84
N SER A 107 8.46 -8.89 -13.35
CA SER A 107 7.02 -9.15 -13.38
C SER A 107 6.28 -8.16 -12.48
N ASP A 108 4.98 -8.00 -12.70
CA ASP A 108 4.15 -7.11 -11.87
C ASP A 108 4.20 -7.51 -10.39
N GLY A 109 4.21 -8.83 -10.09
CA GLY A 109 4.38 -9.33 -8.73
C GLY A 109 5.73 -8.96 -8.11
N GLN A 110 6.83 -9.03 -8.88
CA GLN A 110 8.15 -8.59 -8.41
C GLN A 110 8.19 -7.08 -8.15
N LYS A 111 7.58 -6.28 -9.02
CA LYS A 111 7.43 -4.83 -8.82
C LYS A 111 6.63 -4.52 -7.55
N LYS A 112 5.52 -5.25 -7.31
CA LYS A 112 4.74 -5.09 -6.07
C LYS A 112 5.54 -5.45 -4.82
N LYS A 113 6.34 -6.52 -4.85
CA LYS A 113 7.27 -6.87 -3.74
C LYS A 113 8.24 -5.72 -3.43
N VAL A 114 8.80 -5.09 -4.47
CA VAL A 114 9.68 -3.91 -4.31
C VAL A 114 8.93 -2.76 -3.62
N LEU A 115 7.72 -2.42 -4.09
CA LEU A 115 6.93 -1.34 -3.51
C LEU A 115 6.58 -1.61 -2.04
N ILE A 116 6.21 -2.85 -1.70
CA ILE A 116 5.91 -3.25 -0.32
C ILE A 116 7.16 -3.12 0.57
N ALA A 117 8.31 -3.64 0.10
CA ALA A 117 9.55 -3.56 0.86
C ALA A 117 10.00 -2.13 1.09
N VAL A 118 9.97 -1.29 0.04
CA VAL A 118 10.28 0.14 0.15
C VAL A 118 9.30 0.85 1.08
N SER A 119 7.99 0.59 0.93
CA SER A 119 6.97 1.20 1.79
C SER A 119 7.22 0.89 3.25
N LEU A 120 7.40 -0.39 3.61
CA LEU A 120 7.64 -0.83 4.99
C LEU A 120 8.99 -0.38 5.57
N SER A 121 9.92 0.05 4.72
CA SER A 121 11.22 0.59 5.13
C SER A 121 11.22 2.10 5.35
N LYS A 122 10.10 2.79 5.04
CA LYS A 122 9.94 4.22 5.31
C LYS A 122 9.62 4.48 6.77
N PRO A 123 10.16 5.55 7.37
CA PRO A 123 9.75 6.00 8.70
C PRO A 123 8.39 6.72 8.63
N ALA A 124 7.35 5.99 8.18
CA ALA A 124 6.01 6.54 7.98
C ALA A 124 5.10 6.29 9.20
N HIS A 125 4.16 7.22 9.43
CA HIS A 125 3.15 7.10 10.47
C HIS A 125 1.89 6.39 9.98
N LEU A 126 1.60 6.50 8.67
CA LEU A 126 0.47 5.86 8.01
C LEU A 126 0.92 5.23 6.69
N PHE A 127 0.57 3.98 6.50
CA PHE A 127 0.76 3.25 5.25
C PHE A 127 -0.57 3.20 4.50
N VAL A 128 -0.56 3.55 3.22
CA VAL A 128 -1.74 3.54 2.36
C VAL A 128 -1.43 2.71 1.13
N TRP A 129 -2.14 1.59 0.95
CA TRP A 129 -1.85 0.65 -0.12
C TRP A 129 -3.06 0.41 -1.01
N ASP A 130 -2.91 0.62 -2.32
CA ASP A 130 -3.96 0.38 -3.31
C ASP A 130 -3.69 -0.93 -4.07
N GLU A 131 -4.43 -1.99 -3.72
CA GLU A 131 -4.33 -3.34 -4.26
C GLU A 131 -2.88 -3.89 -4.24
N PRO A 132 -2.24 -3.97 -3.06
CA PRO A 132 -0.82 -4.34 -2.96
C PRO A 132 -0.53 -5.79 -3.35
N LEU A 133 -1.51 -6.70 -3.22
CA LEU A 133 -1.30 -8.13 -3.42
C LEU A 133 -1.64 -8.62 -4.84
N ASN A 134 -2.06 -7.74 -5.73
CA ASN A 134 -2.27 -8.12 -7.12
C ASN A 134 -0.97 -8.68 -7.72
N TYR A 135 -1.08 -9.84 -8.39
CA TYR A 135 0.03 -10.59 -8.99
C TYR A 135 1.05 -11.17 -8.00
N ILE A 136 0.83 -11.05 -6.69
CA ILE A 136 1.68 -11.66 -5.66
C ILE A 136 1.30 -13.14 -5.49
N ASP A 137 2.29 -14.01 -5.45
CA ASP A 137 2.13 -15.44 -5.20
C ASP A 137 1.68 -15.73 -3.76
N VAL A 138 1.08 -16.91 -3.54
CA VAL A 138 0.49 -17.29 -2.24
C VAL A 138 1.52 -17.31 -1.12
N ILE A 139 2.74 -17.78 -1.38
CA ILE A 139 3.79 -17.87 -0.36
C ILE A 139 4.19 -16.46 0.09
N SER A 140 4.43 -15.56 -0.86
CA SER A 140 4.76 -14.17 -0.56
C SER A 140 3.62 -13.42 0.16
N ARG A 141 2.35 -13.76 -0.12
CA ARG A 141 1.22 -13.19 0.66
C ARG A 141 1.30 -13.58 2.13
N ILE A 142 1.57 -14.85 2.43
CA ILE A 142 1.74 -15.33 3.82
C ILE A 142 2.90 -14.60 4.50
N GLN A 143 4.02 -14.42 3.80
CA GLN A 143 5.16 -13.68 4.32
C GLN A 143 4.84 -12.20 4.59
N ILE A 144 4.04 -11.56 3.72
CA ILE A 144 3.56 -10.18 3.92
C ILE A 144 2.63 -10.11 5.15
N GLU A 145 1.72 -11.08 5.33
CA GLU A 145 0.88 -11.18 6.53
C GLU A 145 1.73 -11.25 7.81
N GLU A 146 2.79 -12.07 7.81
CA GLU A 146 3.70 -12.20 8.95
C GLU A 146 4.41 -10.88 9.25
N ILE A 147 4.95 -10.21 8.22
CA ILE A 147 5.62 -8.92 8.38
C ILE A 147 4.66 -7.86 8.97
N ILE A 148 3.42 -7.79 8.48
CA ILE A 148 2.42 -6.85 8.99
C ILE A 148 2.07 -7.14 10.45
N ARG A 149 1.92 -8.42 10.82
CA ARG A 149 1.63 -8.83 12.21
C ARG A 149 2.78 -8.51 13.18
N GLU A 150 4.03 -8.67 12.71
CA GLU A 150 5.23 -8.34 13.50
C GLU A 150 5.39 -6.84 13.69
N ALA A 151 5.29 -6.07 12.60
CA ALA A 151 5.53 -4.63 12.57
C ALA A 151 4.38 -3.82 13.17
N LYS A 152 3.13 -4.33 13.11
CA LYS A 152 1.90 -3.65 13.54
C LYS A 152 1.79 -2.21 13.06
N PRO A 153 1.95 -1.95 11.74
CA PRO A 153 1.89 -0.60 11.20
C PRO A 153 0.47 -0.04 11.34
N THR A 154 0.34 1.29 11.33
CA THR A 154 -0.96 1.91 11.02
C THR A 154 -1.15 1.83 9.52
N LEU A 155 -2.06 0.98 9.06
CA LEU A 155 -2.20 0.63 7.64
C LEU A 155 -3.65 0.75 7.18
N ILE A 156 -3.87 1.43 6.07
CA ILE A 156 -5.13 1.40 5.33
C ILE A 156 -4.87 0.84 3.93
N PHE A 157 -5.69 -0.09 3.48
CA PHE A 157 -5.49 -0.69 2.17
C PHE A 157 -6.80 -1.11 1.50
N VAL A 158 -6.75 -1.18 0.17
CA VAL A 158 -7.77 -1.82 -0.67
C VAL A 158 -7.27 -3.20 -1.04
N GLU A 159 -8.06 -4.24 -0.77
CA GLU A 159 -7.72 -5.60 -1.17
C GLU A 159 -8.99 -6.44 -1.34
N HIS A 160 -8.92 -7.44 -2.24
CA HIS A 160 -10.02 -8.33 -2.55
C HIS A 160 -9.81 -9.75 -1.98
N ASP A 161 -8.60 -10.07 -1.51
CA ASP A 161 -8.29 -11.35 -0.89
C ASP A 161 -8.89 -11.42 0.51
N LYS A 162 -10.02 -12.13 0.62
CA LYS A 162 -10.76 -12.29 1.88
C LYS A 162 -9.90 -12.89 2.99
N ARG A 163 -9.09 -13.90 2.65
CA ARG A 163 -8.24 -14.60 3.64
C ARG A 163 -7.20 -13.64 4.22
N PHE A 164 -6.54 -12.86 3.36
CA PHE A 164 -5.59 -11.85 3.81
C PHE A 164 -6.26 -10.82 4.71
N VAL A 165 -7.42 -10.29 4.28
CA VAL A 165 -8.19 -9.33 5.08
C VAL A 165 -8.56 -9.91 6.44
N GLU A 166 -9.14 -11.12 6.51
CA GLU A 166 -9.52 -11.80 7.76
C GLU A 166 -8.32 -12.03 8.69
N ASN A 167 -7.13 -12.25 8.13
CA ASN A 167 -5.94 -12.57 8.91
C ASN A 167 -5.23 -11.35 9.51
N VAL A 168 -5.30 -10.17 8.89
CA VAL A 168 -4.49 -9.01 9.30
C VAL A 168 -5.31 -7.83 9.82
N VAL A 169 -6.60 -7.72 9.45
CA VAL A 169 -7.42 -6.53 9.65
C VAL A 169 -8.07 -6.52 11.03
N ASN A 170 -8.05 -5.35 11.68
CA ASN A 170 -8.83 -5.12 12.89
C ASN A 170 -10.02 -4.16 12.66
N LYS A 171 -10.13 -3.56 11.47
CA LYS A 171 -11.20 -2.62 11.13
C LYS A 171 -11.54 -2.67 9.63
N ILE A 172 -12.81 -2.59 9.29
CA ILE A 172 -13.28 -2.57 7.89
C ILE A 172 -14.09 -1.30 7.65
N ILE A 173 -13.78 -0.61 6.55
CA ILE A 173 -14.57 0.49 6.00
C ILE A 173 -15.33 -0.08 4.80
N GLN A 174 -16.65 -0.11 4.89
CA GLN A 174 -17.52 -0.60 3.82
C GLN A 174 -17.97 0.58 2.95
N LEU A 175 -17.77 0.49 1.61
CA LEU A 175 -18.23 1.46 0.61
C LEU A 175 -19.32 0.88 -0.28
#